data_465722a8f6a2fb5d6c99330cc600ede5
#
_entry.id   465722a8f6a2fb5d6c99330cc600ede5
#
_cell.length_a   1.000
_cell.length_b   1.000
_cell.length_c   1.000
_cell.angle_alpha   90.00
_cell.angle_beta   90.00
_cell.angle_gamma   90.00
#
_symmetry.space_group_name_H-M   'P 1'
#
loop_
_entity.id
_entity.type
_entity.pdbx_description
1 polymer ?
#
loop_
_entity_poly.entity_id
_entity_poly.type
_entity_poly.pdbx_seq_one_letter_code
_entity_poly.pdbx_strand_id
1 'polypeptide(L)'
;MNRVTIVTVAYNSAKVLPGMLGSLPEGVPAIIVDNASTDTGMLRGLVRPNVSLLEQPENTGFGRACNAGAAQAKTEFLLFLNPDARLVPDTLAQLVAAADRYPDAVGFNPRFTDDAGVPAFKRTCHLLPRSDWMPRGQPAADCDLPVLSGAAIFVRRADFEAVGGFDPNIFLFFEDDDLSLRLRKRGRLMFIRDALVQHTGGGASVPNPRVEWLKAWHFGYSRIYASRKHGRRFAFAKTLVRAIPRALSPRVLFSAAHRAESWGYLGGIVYARLGRPNPGDRI
;
A
#
# COMPACT_ATOMS: atom_id res chain seq x y z
N MET A 1 -3.03 24.03 6.39
CA MET A 1 -2.65 22.96 5.45
C MET A 1 -1.20 22.53 5.53
N ASN A 2 -0.31 23.32 6.15
CA ASN A 2 1.12 22.96 6.32
C ASN A 2 1.42 21.82 7.32
N ARG A 3 0.40 21.07 7.76
CA ARG A 3 0.55 19.98 8.73
C ARG A 3 0.76 18.61 8.08
N VAL A 4 0.60 18.50 6.75
CA VAL A 4 0.63 17.22 6.03
C VAL A 4 1.65 17.24 4.90
N THR A 5 2.45 16.19 4.76
CA THR A 5 3.25 15.91 3.56
C THR A 5 2.67 14.68 2.86
N ILE A 6 2.41 14.82 1.56
CA ILE A 6 2.02 13.70 0.70
C ILE A 6 3.30 12.95 0.29
N VAL A 7 3.29 11.63 0.40
CA VAL A 7 4.35 10.75 -0.12
C VAL A 7 3.72 9.81 -1.13
N THR A 8 4.19 9.85 -2.37
CA THR A 8 3.74 8.95 -3.43
C THR A 8 4.92 8.24 -4.07
N VAL A 9 4.75 6.96 -4.36
CA VAL A 9 5.79 6.13 -5.00
C VAL A 9 5.44 5.93 -6.46
N ALA A 10 6.34 6.31 -7.34
CA ALA A 10 6.24 6.10 -8.78
C ALA A 10 7.14 4.93 -9.21
N TYR A 11 6.59 4.00 -9.96
CA TYR A 11 7.32 2.99 -10.70
C TYR A 11 6.64 2.78 -12.05
N ASN A 12 7.19 3.40 -13.10
CA ASN A 12 6.60 3.44 -14.44
C ASN A 12 5.15 3.96 -14.45
N SER A 13 4.85 4.96 -13.61
CA SER A 13 3.51 5.49 -13.38
C SER A 13 3.39 7.00 -13.64
N ALA A 14 4.34 7.60 -14.35
CA ALA A 14 4.36 9.03 -14.64
C ALA A 14 3.06 9.54 -15.31
N LYS A 15 2.37 8.69 -16.08
CA LYS A 15 1.13 9.04 -16.80
C LYS A 15 -0.05 9.33 -15.88
N VAL A 16 -0.14 8.69 -14.71
CA VAL A 16 -1.28 8.84 -13.78
C VAL A 16 -1.04 9.92 -12.74
N LEU A 17 0.23 10.23 -12.42
CA LEU A 17 0.62 11.21 -11.41
C LEU A 17 0.06 12.63 -11.62
N PRO A 18 -0.04 13.19 -12.84
CA PRO A 18 -0.63 14.52 -13.04
C PRO A 18 -2.05 14.63 -12.47
N GLY A 19 -2.86 13.58 -12.60
CA GLY A 19 -4.21 13.54 -12.04
C GLY A 19 -4.22 13.52 -10.51
N MET A 20 -3.32 12.75 -9.90
CA MET A 20 -3.14 12.74 -8.43
C MET A 20 -2.66 14.11 -7.94
N LEU A 21 -1.57 14.65 -8.52
CA LEU A 21 -0.99 15.94 -8.12
C LEU A 21 -1.96 17.12 -8.33
N GLY A 22 -2.80 17.04 -9.38
CA GLY A 22 -3.85 18.03 -9.65
C GLY A 22 -5.01 18.01 -8.65
N SER A 23 -5.18 16.89 -7.93
CA SER A 23 -6.21 16.75 -6.89
C SER A 23 -5.76 17.25 -5.51
N LEU A 24 -4.47 17.57 -5.34
CA LEU A 24 -3.95 18.06 -4.07
C LEU A 24 -4.34 19.53 -3.86
N PRO A 25 -4.68 19.93 -2.63
CA PRO A 25 -4.89 21.33 -2.30
C PRO A 25 -3.63 22.16 -2.57
N GLU A 26 -3.82 23.43 -2.93
CA GLU A 26 -2.72 24.32 -3.24
C GLU A 26 -1.72 24.45 -2.09
N GLY A 27 -0.42 24.45 -2.41
CA GLY A 27 0.68 24.63 -1.46
C GLY A 27 0.95 23.44 -0.54
N VAL A 28 0.20 22.34 -0.64
CA VAL A 28 0.48 21.12 0.15
C VAL A 28 1.78 20.47 -0.35
N PRO A 29 2.77 20.23 0.55
CA PRO A 29 4.01 19.56 0.17
C PRO A 29 3.76 18.13 -0.32
N ALA A 30 4.35 17.76 -1.45
CA ALA A 30 4.32 16.41 -1.99
C ALA A 30 5.73 15.94 -2.37
N ILE A 31 6.04 14.71 -2.07
CA ILE A 31 7.29 14.03 -2.39
C ILE A 31 6.97 12.86 -3.31
N ILE A 32 7.40 12.96 -4.57
CA ILE A 32 7.37 11.84 -5.50
C ILE A 32 8.65 11.04 -5.26
N VAL A 33 8.53 9.77 -4.92
CA VAL A 33 9.67 8.86 -4.85
C VAL A 33 9.67 8.04 -6.13
N ASP A 34 10.59 8.34 -7.03
CA ASP A 34 10.85 7.53 -8.21
C ASP A 34 11.62 6.27 -7.82
N ASN A 35 10.97 5.15 -7.88
CA ASN A 35 11.51 3.86 -7.48
C ASN A 35 12.21 3.15 -8.66
N ALA A 36 13.10 3.88 -9.36
CA ALA A 36 13.84 3.48 -10.55
C ALA A 36 12.94 3.22 -11.77
N SER A 37 12.10 4.19 -12.12
CA SER A 37 11.27 4.13 -13.33
C SER A 37 12.10 4.29 -14.61
N THR A 38 11.62 3.73 -15.71
CA THR A 38 12.17 3.99 -17.05
C THR A 38 11.70 5.31 -17.64
N ASP A 39 10.65 5.91 -17.07
CA ASP A 39 10.03 7.18 -17.48
C ASP A 39 10.37 8.36 -16.54
N THR A 40 11.52 8.32 -15.86
CA THR A 40 12.01 9.34 -14.91
C THR A 40 12.01 10.76 -15.50
N GLY A 41 12.31 10.91 -16.79
CA GLY A 41 12.27 12.21 -17.46
C GLY A 41 10.91 12.90 -17.38
N MET A 42 9.82 12.14 -17.45
CA MET A 42 8.46 12.68 -17.27
C MET A 42 8.21 13.09 -15.80
N LEU A 43 8.74 12.34 -14.84
CA LEU A 43 8.62 12.67 -13.40
C LEU A 43 9.32 13.96 -13.04
N ARG A 44 10.51 14.22 -13.62
CA ARG A 44 11.25 15.47 -13.45
C ARG A 44 10.44 16.68 -13.91
N GLY A 45 9.62 16.54 -14.95
CA GLY A 45 8.72 17.59 -15.44
C GLY A 45 7.55 17.93 -14.48
N LEU A 46 7.30 17.12 -13.44
CA LEU A 46 6.25 17.35 -12.45
C LEU A 46 6.75 18.14 -11.22
N VAL A 47 8.06 18.39 -11.11
CA VAL A 47 8.66 19.15 -10.00
C VAL A 47 8.21 20.60 -10.04
N ARG A 48 7.80 21.13 -8.87
CA ARG A 48 7.37 22.51 -8.67
C ARG A 48 7.61 22.92 -7.21
N PRO A 49 7.46 24.18 -6.78
CA PRO A 49 7.86 24.63 -5.45
C PRO A 49 7.36 23.78 -4.26
N ASN A 50 6.17 23.17 -4.39
CA ASN A 50 5.59 22.30 -3.36
C ASN A 50 5.66 20.80 -3.72
N VAL A 51 6.28 20.41 -4.85
CA VAL A 51 6.42 19.02 -5.29
C VAL A 51 7.90 18.73 -5.55
N SER A 52 8.49 17.86 -4.76
CA SER A 52 9.86 17.38 -4.93
C SER A 52 9.90 15.97 -5.50
N LEU A 53 11.01 15.63 -6.15
CA LEU A 53 11.30 14.30 -6.68
C LEU A 53 12.52 13.72 -5.96
N LEU A 54 12.38 12.51 -5.44
CA LEU A 54 13.45 11.70 -4.86
C LEU A 54 13.67 10.47 -5.75
N GLU A 55 14.76 10.48 -6.49
CA GLU A 55 15.12 9.39 -7.40
C GLU A 55 15.86 8.27 -6.64
N GLN A 56 15.42 7.03 -6.75
CA GLN A 56 16.10 5.84 -6.20
C GLN A 56 16.94 5.18 -7.30
N PRO A 57 18.15 4.69 -6.97
CA PRO A 57 19.03 4.04 -7.96
C PRO A 57 18.53 2.66 -8.40
N GLU A 58 17.68 2.02 -7.61
CA GLU A 58 17.08 0.70 -7.88
C GLU A 58 15.65 0.62 -7.33
N ASN A 59 14.84 -0.28 -7.85
CA ASN A 59 13.52 -0.56 -7.30
C ASN A 59 13.66 -1.27 -5.94
N THR A 60 13.41 -0.53 -4.88
CA THR A 60 13.51 -1.01 -3.49
C THR A 60 12.23 -1.61 -2.94
N GLY A 61 11.14 -1.59 -3.72
CA GLY A 61 9.79 -1.94 -3.29
C GLY A 61 9.04 -0.79 -2.65
N PHE A 62 7.72 -0.97 -2.54
CA PHE A 62 6.81 0.11 -2.13
C PHE A 62 7.14 0.67 -0.73
N GLY A 63 7.25 -0.21 0.26
CA GLY A 63 7.43 0.22 1.65
C GLY A 63 8.75 0.97 1.89
N ARG A 64 9.87 0.50 1.30
CA ARG A 64 11.17 1.20 1.42
C ARG A 64 11.15 2.56 0.72
N ALA A 65 10.53 2.65 -0.45
CA ALA A 65 10.36 3.91 -1.15
C ALA A 65 9.50 4.89 -0.33
N CYS A 66 8.41 4.44 0.28
CA CYS A 66 7.62 5.24 1.21
C CYS A 66 8.45 5.73 2.40
N ASN A 67 9.29 4.88 2.98
CA ASN A 67 10.19 5.27 4.08
C ASN A 67 11.18 6.36 3.64
N ALA A 68 11.75 6.24 2.44
CA ALA A 68 12.67 7.23 1.89
C ALA A 68 11.99 8.60 1.72
N GLY A 69 10.76 8.63 1.20
CA GLY A 69 9.96 9.85 1.11
C GLY A 69 9.60 10.42 2.49
N ALA A 70 9.15 9.56 3.41
CA ALA A 70 8.81 9.97 4.78
C ALA A 70 9.99 10.62 5.53
N ALA A 71 11.22 10.15 5.30
CA ALA A 71 12.43 10.71 5.90
C ALA A 71 12.71 12.15 5.48
N GLN A 72 12.17 12.62 4.32
CA GLN A 72 12.28 14.00 3.86
C GLN A 72 11.19 14.90 4.47
N ALA A 73 10.11 14.34 4.99
CA ALA A 73 8.98 15.08 5.50
C ALA A 73 9.27 15.67 6.89
N LYS A 74 8.81 16.93 7.10
CA LYS A 74 8.96 17.64 8.37
C LYS A 74 7.63 17.96 9.05
N THR A 75 6.51 17.62 8.39
CA THR A 75 5.17 17.92 8.88
C THR A 75 4.71 16.95 9.95
N GLU A 76 3.65 17.30 10.65
CA GLU A 76 3.05 16.50 11.72
C GLU A 76 2.47 15.19 11.23
N PHE A 77 1.88 15.22 10.03
CA PHE A 77 1.24 14.06 9.41
C PHE A 77 1.89 13.69 8.08
N LEU A 78 1.79 12.42 7.73
CA LEU A 78 2.11 11.87 6.43
C LEU A 78 0.83 11.33 5.79
N LEU A 79 0.65 11.56 4.49
CA LEU A 79 -0.32 10.84 3.69
C LEU A 79 0.43 10.06 2.60
N PHE A 80 0.55 8.75 2.78
CA PHE A 80 0.99 7.86 1.71
C PHE A 80 -0.19 7.67 0.75
N LEU A 81 -0.02 8.12 -0.49
CA LEU A 81 -1.08 8.15 -1.49
C LEU A 81 -0.59 7.46 -2.76
N ASN A 82 -1.35 6.49 -3.26
CA ASN A 82 -1.01 5.83 -4.52
C ASN A 82 -1.00 6.81 -5.69
N PRO A 83 -0.15 6.60 -6.71
CA PRO A 83 -0.05 7.51 -7.85
C PRO A 83 -1.32 7.57 -8.72
N ASP A 84 -2.20 6.57 -8.63
CA ASP A 84 -3.50 6.48 -9.32
C ASP A 84 -4.70 6.82 -8.40
N ALA A 85 -4.44 7.40 -7.22
CA ALA A 85 -5.47 7.88 -6.29
C ALA A 85 -5.63 9.41 -6.39
N ARG A 86 -6.84 9.91 -6.22
CA ARG A 86 -7.17 11.34 -6.26
C ARG A 86 -7.94 11.74 -5.02
N LEU A 87 -7.54 12.85 -4.41
CA LEU A 87 -8.30 13.44 -3.32
C LEU A 87 -9.55 14.15 -3.89
N VAL A 88 -10.69 13.91 -3.28
CA VAL A 88 -11.88 14.75 -3.51
C VAL A 88 -11.72 16.05 -2.70
N PRO A 89 -12.33 17.19 -3.09
CA PRO A 89 -12.27 18.42 -2.29
C PRO A 89 -12.55 18.15 -0.81
N ASP A 90 -11.86 18.87 0.07
CA ASP A 90 -11.91 18.78 1.53
C ASP A 90 -11.39 17.49 2.17
N THR A 91 -11.04 16.44 1.40
CA THR A 91 -10.53 15.18 1.95
C THR A 91 -9.39 15.38 2.95
N LEU A 92 -8.40 16.20 2.59
CA LEU A 92 -7.24 16.42 3.45
C LEU A 92 -7.61 17.19 4.72
N ALA A 93 -8.51 18.18 4.60
CA ALA A 93 -9.02 18.94 5.75
C ALA A 93 -9.82 18.04 6.70
N GLN A 94 -10.64 17.13 6.17
CA GLN A 94 -11.39 16.15 6.95
C GLN A 94 -10.47 15.15 7.69
N LEU A 95 -9.40 14.70 7.06
CA LEU A 95 -8.41 13.83 7.71
C LEU A 95 -7.68 14.54 8.85
N VAL A 96 -7.27 15.79 8.67
CA VAL A 96 -6.64 16.59 9.72
C VAL A 96 -7.60 16.85 10.86
N ALA A 97 -8.85 17.26 10.56
CA ALA A 97 -9.88 17.48 11.56
C ALA A 97 -10.22 16.19 12.34
N ALA A 98 -10.22 15.06 11.67
CA ALA A 98 -10.40 13.76 12.32
C ALA A 98 -9.22 13.42 13.26
N ALA A 99 -7.99 13.71 12.86
CA ALA A 99 -6.84 13.51 13.74
C ALA A 99 -6.88 14.40 14.99
N ASP A 100 -7.41 15.61 14.87
CA ASP A 100 -7.63 16.51 16.02
C ASP A 100 -8.78 16.01 16.92
N ARG A 101 -9.84 15.44 16.33
CA ARG A 101 -11.02 14.88 17.03
C ARG A 101 -10.69 13.57 17.76
N TYR A 102 -9.80 12.77 17.20
CA TYR A 102 -9.40 11.46 17.73
C TYR A 102 -7.91 11.45 18.08
N PRO A 103 -7.50 12.10 19.18
CA PRO A 103 -6.09 12.25 19.56
C PRO A 103 -5.42 10.92 19.92
N ASP A 104 -6.17 9.91 20.29
CA ASP A 104 -5.74 8.54 20.57
C ASP A 104 -5.58 7.67 19.31
N ALA A 105 -6.01 8.18 18.14
CA ALA A 105 -5.82 7.50 16.86
C ALA A 105 -4.49 7.91 16.23
N VAL A 106 -3.76 6.91 15.72
CA VAL A 106 -2.42 7.05 15.14
C VAL A 106 -2.40 6.93 13.61
N GLY A 107 -3.42 6.33 13.03
CA GLY A 107 -3.55 6.15 11.59
C GLY A 107 -5.00 6.15 11.13
N PHE A 108 -5.22 6.63 9.90
CA PHE A 108 -6.54 6.88 9.36
C PHE A 108 -6.63 6.44 7.90
N ASN A 109 -7.77 5.89 7.49
CA ASN A 109 -8.12 5.71 6.10
C ASN A 109 -9.34 6.57 5.74
N PRO A 110 -9.31 7.24 4.59
CA PRO A 110 -10.52 7.81 4.01
C PRO A 110 -11.44 6.71 3.49
N ARG A 111 -12.64 7.10 3.11
CA ARG A 111 -13.53 6.32 2.26
C ARG A 111 -12.94 6.23 0.85
N PHE A 112 -13.10 5.08 0.20
CA PHE A 112 -12.64 4.86 -1.17
C PHE A 112 -13.81 4.62 -2.12
N THR A 113 -13.70 5.13 -3.34
CA THR A 113 -14.52 4.76 -4.49
C THR A 113 -13.63 4.56 -5.72
N ASP A 114 -14.12 3.82 -6.71
CA ASP A 114 -13.55 3.88 -8.06
C ASP A 114 -14.03 5.11 -8.82
N ASP A 115 -13.62 5.25 -10.09
CA ASP A 115 -14.02 6.37 -10.96
C ASP A 115 -15.52 6.39 -11.28
N ALA A 116 -16.21 5.25 -11.16
CA ALA A 116 -17.67 5.13 -11.32
C ALA A 116 -18.43 5.42 -10.02
N GLY A 117 -17.73 5.75 -8.92
CA GLY A 117 -18.32 5.98 -7.61
C GLY A 117 -18.64 4.71 -6.83
N VAL A 118 -18.24 3.53 -7.33
CA VAL A 118 -18.48 2.26 -6.62
C VAL A 118 -17.60 2.19 -5.38
N PRO A 119 -18.19 1.94 -4.19
CA PRO A 119 -17.44 1.89 -2.95
C PRO A 119 -16.44 0.72 -2.91
N ALA A 120 -15.20 1.02 -2.49
CA ALA A 120 -14.19 0.03 -2.16
C ALA A 120 -13.87 0.08 -0.66
N PHE A 121 -13.72 -1.08 -0.01
CA PHE A 121 -13.42 -1.15 1.41
C PHE A 121 -12.57 -2.38 1.76
N LYS A 122 -11.41 -2.17 2.38
CA LYS A 122 -10.54 -3.24 2.88
C LYS A 122 -11.05 -3.75 4.22
N ARG A 123 -11.93 -4.75 4.18
CA ARG A 123 -12.57 -5.33 5.37
C ARG A 123 -11.82 -6.50 6.00
N THR A 124 -10.84 -7.07 5.33
CA THR A 124 -10.18 -8.32 5.74
C THR A 124 -8.67 -8.20 5.74
N CYS A 125 -8.03 -8.89 6.68
CA CYS A 125 -6.59 -9.06 6.75
C CYS A 125 -6.25 -10.52 7.05
N HIS A 126 -5.31 -11.08 6.29
CA HIS A 126 -4.89 -12.47 6.51
C HIS A 126 -4.00 -12.64 7.76
N LEU A 127 -3.47 -11.57 8.28
CA LEU A 127 -2.66 -11.57 9.50
C LEU A 127 -3.51 -11.58 10.78
N LEU A 128 -4.82 -11.33 10.65
CA LEU A 128 -5.78 -11.30 11.76
C LEU A 128 -6.72 -12.52 11.74
N PRO A 129 -7.27 -12.92 12.88
CA PRO A 129 -8.36 -13.90 12.92
C PRO A 129 -9.60 -13.34 12.23
N ARG A 130 -10.48 -14.24 11.76
CA ARG A 130 -11.72 -13.82 11.06
C ARG A 130 -12.68 -13.03 11.95
N SER A 131 -12.62 -13.23 13.25
CA SER A 131 -13.40 -12.47 14.25
C SER A 131 -13.12 -10.97 14.22
N ASP A 132 -11.92 -10.58 13.79
CA ASP A 132 -11.48 -9.18 13.74
C ASP A 132 -11.78 -8.53 12.37
N TRP A 133 -12.39 -9.27 11.43
CA TRP A 133 -12.73 -8.73 10.13
C TRP A 133 -13.96 -7.84 10.21
N MET A 134 -13.94 -6.75 9.44
CA MET A 134 -15.08 -5.84 9.33
C MET A 134 -16.26 -6.50 8.61
N PRO A 135 -17.50 -6.10 8.93
CA PRO A 135 -18.69 -6.46 8.16
C PRO A 135 -18.55 -6.13 6.67
N ARG A 136 -19.47 -6.66 5.85
CA ARG A 136 -19.53 -6.30 4.42
C ARG A 136 -20.10 -4.89 4.27
N GLY A 137 -19.64 -4.19 3.22
CA GLY A 137 -19.99 -2.80 2.93
C GLY A 137 -19.05 -1.80 3.59
N GLN A 138 -19.15 -0.55 3.19
CA GLN A 138 -18.43 0.53 3.84
C GLN A 138 -19.15 0.93 5.13
N PRO A 139 -18.43 1.32 6.20
CA PRO A 139 -19.04 1.86 7.41
C PRO A 139 -19.86 3.14 7.13
N ALA A 140 -20.98 3.30 7.81
CA ALA A 140 -21.85 4.45 7.68
C ALA A 140 -21.37 5.70 8.45
N ALA A 141 -20.42 5.51 9.38
CA ALA A 141 -19.83 6.55 10.23
C ALA A 141 -18.34 6.27 10.47
N ASP A 142 -17.65 7.23 11.08
CA ASP A 142 -16.30 7.03 11.57
C ASP A 142 -16.26 5.83 12.54
N CYS A 143 -15.27 4.97 12.38
CA CYS A 143 -15.15 3.78 13.22
C CYS A 143 -13.70 3.25 13.27
N ASP A 144 -13.45 2.36 14.23
CA ASP A 144 -12.18 1.66 14.33
C ASP A 144 -11.96 0.69 13.17
N LEU A 145 -10.73 0.64 12.71
CA LEU A 145 -10.28 -0.29 11.69
C LEU A 145 -9.33 -1.35 12.25
N PRO A 146 -9.44 -2.59 11.83
CA PRO A 146 -8.43 -3.60 12.14
C PRO A 146 -7.13 -3.40 11.36
N VAL A 147 -7.21 -2.84 10.14
CA VAL A 147 -6.08 -2.56 9.25
C VAL A 147 -6.39 -1.39 8.32
N LEU A 148 -5.34 -0.73 7.85
CA LEU A 148 -5.42 0.33 6.85
C LEU A 148 -5.26 -0.23 5.44
N SER A 149 -5.86 0.42 4.45
CA SER A 149 -5.64 0.17 3.03
C SER A 149 -4.48 1.01 2.53
N GLY A 150 -3.53 0.39 1.84
CA GLY A 150 -2.34 1.04 1.29
C GLY A 150 -2.61 2.12 0.23
N ALA A 151 -3.84 2.19 -0.33
CA ALA A 151 -4.18 3.18 -1.35
C ALA A 151 -4.07 4.63 -0.86
N ALA A 152 -4.41 4.88 0.43
CA ALA A 152 -4.21 6.17 1.10
C ALA A 152 -4.10 5.95 2.61
N ILE A 153 -2.90 6.04 3.17
CA ILE A 153 -2.64 5.93 4.61
C ILE A 153 -2.30 7.31 5.16
N PHE A 154 -3.19 7.88 5.95
CA PHE A 154 -2.91 9.09 6.72
C PHE A 154 -2.48 8.69 8.12
N VAL A 155 -1.30 9.19 8.58
CA VAL A 155 -0.70 8.75 9.83
C VAL A 155 0.01 9.88 10.54
N ARG A 156 0.02 9.87 11.88
CA ARG A 156 0.90 10.73 12.66
C ARG A 156 2.35 10.34 12.40
N ARG A 157 3.17 11.30 11.94
CA ARG A 157 4.58 11.05 11.60
C ARG A 157 5.35 10.45 12.79
N ALA A 158 5.15 10.98 13.98
CA ALA A 158 5.81 10.48 15.19
C ALA A 158 5.48 9.00 15.49
N ASP A 159 4.24 8.56 15.25
CA ASP A 159 3.85 7.16 15.45
C ASP A 159 4.37 6.26 14.34
N PHE A 160 4.40 6.75 13.09
CA PHE A 160 5.02 6.05 11.97
C PHE A 160 6.52 5.81 12.21
N GLU A 161 7.24 6.84 12.65
CA GLU A 161 8.67 6.76 13.00
C GLU A 161 8.90 5.82 14.20
N ALA A 162 8.07 5.92 15.23
CA ALA A 162 8.19 5.10 16.45
C ALA A 162 7.98 3.61 16.20
N VAL A 163 7.22 3.21 15.16
CA VAL A 163 7.12 1.80 14.77
C VAL A 163 8.17 1.38 13.74
N GLY A 164 9.08 2.28 13.35
CA GLY A 164 10.15 2.03 12.38
C GLY A 164 9.70 2.07 10.92
N GLY A 165 8.59 2.75 10.62
CA GLY A 165 8.07 2.88 9.25
C GLY A 165 7.56 1.56 8.67
N PHE A 166 7.55 1.43 7.34
CA PHE A 166 7.28 0.17 6.65
C PHE A 166 8.44 -0.82 6.83
N ASP A 167 8.11 -2.12 6.94
CA ASP A 167 9.13 -3.17 7.08
C ASP A 167 9.95 -3.31 5.78
N PRO A 168 11.29 -3.08 5.82
CA PRO A 168 12.14 -3.14 4.64
C PRO A 168 12.28 -4.54 4.03
N ASN A 169 11.84 -5.60 4.72
CA ASN A 169 11.86 -6.97 4.21
C ASN A 169 10.62 -7.33 3.39
N ILE A 170 9.62 -6.44 3.35
CA ILE A 170 8.42 -6.57 2.52
C ILE A 170 8.60 -5.69 1.29
N PHE A 171 8.86 -6.31 0.14
CA PHE A 171 9.06 -5.59 -1.12
C PHE A 171 7.72 -5.08 -1.69
N LEU A 172 6.70 -5.95 -1.72
CA LEU A 172 5.39 -5.65 -2.27
C LEU A 172 4.32 -6.54 -1.60
N PHE A 173 3.14 -5.97 -1.34
CA PHE A 173 1.98 -6.56 -0.64
C PHE A 173 2.24 -6.89 0.83
N PHE A 174 1.22 -6.77 1.65
CA PHE A 174 1.23 -6.95 3.11
C PHE A 174 2.03 -5.89 3.90
N GLU A 175 2.66 -4.91 3.25
CA GLU A 175 3.34 -3.80 3.93
C GLU A 175 2.37 -2.92 4.72
N ASP A 176 1.17 -2.68 4.18
CA ASP A 176 0.09 -1.94 4.83
C ASP A 176 -0.55 -2.74 5.97
N ASP A 177 -0.73 -4.05 5.80
CA ASP A 177 -1.18 -4.95 6.86
C ASP A 177 -0.17 -5.00 8.01
N ASP A 178 1.12 -5.17 7.71
CA ASP A 178 2.20 -5.22 8.71
C ASP A 178 2.31 -3.89 9.47
N LEU A 179 2.32 -2.77 8.75
CA LEU A 179 2.36 -1.43 9.35
C LEU A 179 1.15 -1.22 10.27
N SER A 180 -0.05 -1.57 9.81
CA SER A 180 -1.29 -1.44 10.58
C SER A 180 -1.21 -2.18 11.92
N LEU A 181 -0.72 -3.43 11.91
CA LEU A 181 -0.61 -4.23 13.14
C LEU A 181 0.44 -3.68 14.12
N ARG A 182 1.48 -3.01 13.62
CA ARG A 182 2.46 -2.32 14.47
C ARG A 182 1.91 -1.01 15.03
N LEU A 183 1.22 -0.22 14.23
CA LEU A 183 0.56 1.02 14.64
C LEU A 183 -0.53 0.78 15.69
N ARG A 184 -1.34 -0.29 15.57
CA ARG A 184 -2.36 -0.67 16.55
C ARG A 184 -1.83 -0.89 17.98
N LYS A 185 -0.53 -1.16 18.13
CA LYS A 185 0.10 -1.26 19.46
C LYS A 185 0.35 0.10 20.12
N ARG A 186 0.20 1.18 19.35
CA ARG A 186 0.39 2.56 19.80
C ARG A 186 -0.91 3.33 19.98
N GLY A 187 -1.93 3.01 19.18
CA GLY A 187 -3.22 3.68 19.21
C GLY A 187 -4.21 3.09 18.22
N ARG A 188 -5.36 3.72 18.11
CA ARG A 188 -6.45 3.30 17.24
C ARG A 188 -6.13 3.58 15.77
N LEU A 189 -6.67 2.75 14.89
CA LEU A 189 -6.75 3.02 13.45
C LEU A 189 -8.19 3.35 13.12
N MET A 190 -8.42 4.41 12.34
CA MET A 190 -9.78 4.94 12.11
C MET A 190 -10.15 4.95 10.62
N PHE A 191 -11.39 4.62 10.34
CA PHE A 191 -12.06 4.96 9.09
C PHE A 191 -12.72 6.33 9.23
N ILE A 192 -12.52 7.22 8.26
CA ILE A 192 -13.11 8.57 8.25
C ILE A 192 -14.10 8.67 7.11
N ARG A 193 -15.38 8.76 7.48
CA ARG A 193 -16.51 8.68 6.55
C ARG A 193 -16.58 9.84 5.56
N ASP A 194 -16.27 11.04 6.01
CA ASP A 194 -16.40 12.26 5.20
C ASP A 194 -15.17 12.56 4.34
N ALA A 195 -14.02 11.96 4.65
CA ALA A 195 -12.84 12.00 3.79
C ALA A 195 -12.99 11.00 2.64
N LEU A 196 -12.86 11.45 1.38
CA LEU A 196 -13.06 10.60 0.19
C LEU A 196 -11.86 10.62 -0.75
N VAL A 197 -11.39 9.46 -1.12
CA VAL A 197 -10.37 9.24 -2.16
C VAL A 197 -10.96 8.41 -3.29
N GLN A 198 -10.82 8.90 -4.52
CA GLN A 198 -11.07 8.10 -5.72
C GLN A 198 -9.80 7.31 -6.06
N HIS A 199 -9.93 6.00 -6.25
CA HIS A 199 -8.81 5.12 -6.54
C HIS A 199 -9.18 4.16 -7.67
N THR A 200 -8.62 4.41 -8.84
CA THR A 200 -8.92 3.68 -10.09
C THR A 200 -8.55 2.19 -10.01
N GLY A 201 -7.57 1.85 -9.18
CA GLY A 201 -7.15 0.46 -8.96
C GLY A 201 -6.64 -0.24 -10.21
N GLY A 202 -5.33 -0.20 -10.46
CA GLY A 202 -4.70 -0.97 -11.54
C GLY A 202 -4.20 -0.17 -12.76
N GLY A 203 -4.30 1.16 -12.74
CA GLY A 203 -3.80 2.01 -13.82
C GLY A 203 -2.27 2.10 -13.94
N ALA A 204 -1.54 1.57 -12.97
CA ALA A 204 -0.10 1.76 -12.85
C ALA A 204 0.77 0.73 -13.59
N SER A 205 0.24 -0.38 -14.13
CA SER A 205 1.08 -1.38 -14.81
C SER A 205 0.38 -2.06 -15.98
N VAL A 206 1.10 -2.18 -17.10
CA VAL A 206 0.62 -2.97 -18.26
C VAL A 206 0.71 -4.46 -17.92
N PRO A 207 -0.38 -5.22 -18.01
CA PRO A 207 -0.37 -6.66 -17.74
C PRO A 207 0.55 -7.39 -18.72
N ASN A 208 1.54 -8.13 -18.19
CA ASN A 208 2.31 -9.12 -18.94
C ASN A 208 2.66 -10.30 -18.04
N PRO A 209 2.94 -11.50 -18.60
CA PRO A 209 3.16 -12.70 -17.80
C PRO A 209 4.31 -12.57 -16.78
N ARG A 210 5.37 -11.81 -17.08
CA ARG A 210 6.48 -11.57 -16.16
C ARG A 210 6.05 -10.70 -14.97
N VAL A 211 5.32 -9.63 -15.23
CA VAL A 211 4.79 -8.74 -14.17
C VAL A 211 3.81 -9.49 -13.27
N GLU A 212 2.92 -10.28 -13.86
CA GLU A 212 1.96 -11.09 -13.08
C GLU A 212 2.68 -12.16 -12.24
N TRP A 213 3.72 -12.78 -12.79
CA TRP A 213 4.56 -13.72 -12.04
C TRP A 213 5.26 -13.05 -10.85
N LEU A 214 5.89 -11.88 -11.07
CA LEU A 214 6.56 -11.10 -10.01
C LEU A 214 5.58 -10.69 -8.90
N LYS A 215 4.43 -10.14 -9.27
CA LYS A 215 3.38 -9.76 -8.32
C LYS A 215 2.92 -10.97 -7.49
N ALA A 216 2.64 -12.09 -8.14
CA ALA A 216 2.19 -13.29 -7.47
C ALA A 216 3.28 -13.88 -6.55
N TRP A 217 4.54 -13.84 -6.99
CA TRP A 217 5.66 -14.30 -6.20
C TRP A 217 5.82 -13.47 -4.91
N HIS A 218 5.83 -12.14 -5.05
CA HIS A 218 5.90 -11.25 -3.88
C HIS A 218 4.69 -11.39 -2.97
N PHE A 219 3.50 -11.58 -3.53
CA PHE A 219 2.32 -11.84 -2.72
C PHE A 219 2.44 -13.12 -1.90
N GLY A 220 2.97 -14.20 -2.50
CA GLY A 220 3.25 -15.45 -1.80
C GLY A 220 4.32 -15.31 -0.73
N TYR A 221 5.45 -14.69 -1.07
CA TYR A 221 6.55 -14.44 -0.15
C TYR A 221 6.11 -13.59 1.05
N SER A 222 5.58 -12.41 0.79
CA SER A 222 5.20 -11.43 1.81
C SER A 222 4.12 -11.99 2.74
N ARG A 223 3.17 -12.77 2.20
CA ARG A 223 2.15 -13.45 3.00
C ARG A 223 2.76 -14.38 4.05
N ILE A 224 3.74 -15.20 3.66
CA ILE A 224 4.39 -16.13 4.60
C ILE A 224 5.29 -15.38 5.57
N TYR A 225 6.09 -14.44 5.08
CA TYR A 225 6.96 -13.61 5.90
C TYR A 225 6.17 -12.85 6.99
N ALA A 226 5.18 -12.05 6.58
CA ALA A 226 4.35 -11.28 7.50
C ALA A 226 3.55 -12.17 8.47
N SER A 227 3.02 -13.32 7.99
CA SER A 227 2.34 -14.28 8.84
C SER A 227 3.25 -14.83 9.94
N ARG A 228 4.51 -15.15 9.63
CA ARG A 228 5.50 -15.60 10.63
C ARG A 228 5.83 -14.50 11.63
N LYS A 229 6.08 -13.29 11.13
CA LYS A 229 6.38 -12.10 11.95
C LYS A 229 5.26 -11.82 12.97
N HIS A 230 4.00 -12.00 12.56
CA HIS A 230 2.83 -11.78 13.42
C HIS A 230 2.29 -13.06 14.10
N GLY A 231 3.11 -14.09 14.25
CA GLY A 231 2.81 -15.28 15.04
C GLY A 231 1.66 -16.15 14.51
N ARG A 232 1.33 -16.06 13.21
CA ARG A 232 0.26 -16.87 12.59
C ARG A 232 0.72 -18.31 12.36
N ARG A 233 0.42 -19.16 13.33
CA ARG A 233 0.75 -20.60 13.26
C ARG A 233 0.11 -21.25 12.04
N PHE A 234 0.82 -22.20 11.43
CA PHE A 234 0.37 -22.97 10.26
C PHE A 234 0.04 -22.15 9.00
N ALA A 235 0.42 -20.86 8.93
CA ALA A 235 0.16 -20.04 7.74
C ALA A 235 0.77 -20.67 6.47
N PHE A 236 1.98 -21.21 6.57
CA PHE A 236 2.64 -21.90 5.46
C PHE A 236 1.80 -23.11 4.97
N ALA A 237 1.49 -24.06 5.85
CA ALA A 237 0.74 -25.25 5.49
C ALA A 237 -0.65 -24.91 4.90
N LYS A 238 -1.38 -24.02 5.54
CA LYS A 238 -2.71 -23.57 5.07
C LYS A 238 -2.64 -22.89 3.70
N THR A 239 -1.58 -22.12 3.44
CA THR A 239 -1.38 -21.42 2.18
C THR A 239 -0.96 -22.40 1.08
N LEU A 240 -0.05 -23.32 1.40
CA LEU A 240 0.45 -24.34 0.47
C LEU A 240 -0.66 -25.27 -0.01
N VAL A 241 -1.50 -25.77 0.90
CA VAL A 241 -2.67 -26.62 0.58
C VAL A 241 -3.61 -25.96 -0.43
N ARG A 242 -3.72 -24.63 -0.42
CA ARG A 242 -4.54 -23.87 -1.37
C ARG A 242 -3.80 -23.54 -2.68
N ALA A 243 -2.48 -23.37 -2.62
CA ALA A 243 -1.66 -23.00 -3.76
C ALA A 243 -1.40 -24.18 -4.71
N ILE A 244 -1.18 -25.40 -4.17
CA ILE A 244 -0.88 -26.60 -4.96
C ILE A 244 -2.00 -26.95 -5.96
N PRO A 245 -3.27 -27.08 -5.58
CA PRO A 245 -4.34 -27.37 -6.53
C PRO A 245 -4.48 -26.33 -7.64
N ARG A 246 -4.20 -25.05 -7.33
CA ARG A 246 -4.22 -23.96 -8.31
C ARG A 246 -3.08 -24.11 -9.32
N ALA A 247 -1.88 -24.43 -8.86
CA ALA A 247 -0.71 -24.64 -9.71
C ALA A 247 -0.80 -25.91 -10.57
N LEU A 248 -1.57 -26.89 -10.15
CA LEU A 248 -1.84 -28.16 -10.88
C LEU A 248 -3.15 -28.11 -11.70
N SER A 249 -3.87 -27.00 -11.68
CA SER A 249 -5.13 -26.83 -12.42
C SER A 249 -4.89 -26.92 -13.95
N PRO A 250 -5.79 -27.56 -14.73
CA PRO A 250 -5.72 -27.59 -16.20
C PRO A 250 -5.60 -26.20 -16.84
N ARG A 251 -6.12 -25.15 -16.20
CA ARG A 251 -5.99 -23.75 -16.68
C ARG A 251 -4.54 -23.30 -16.83
N VAL A 252 -3.62 -23.90 -16.06
CA VAL A 252 -2.17 -23.61 -16.17
C VAL A 252 -1.62 -24.04 -17.53
N LEU A 253 -2.19 -25.06 -18.18
CA LEU A 253 -1.74 -25.53 -19.49
C LEU A 253 -2.18 -24.55 -20.61
N PHE A 254 -3.36 -23.94 -20.48
CA PHE A 254 -3.99 -23.15 -21.55
C PHE A 254 -3.82 -21.64 -21.40
N SER A 255 -3.34 -21.13 -20.25
CA SER A 255 -3.18 -19.69 -20.00
C SER A 255 -1.80 -19.36 -19.45
N ALA A 256 -1.01 -18.59 -20.20
CA ALA A 256 0.31 -18.12 -19.76
C ALA A 256 0.22 -17.22 -18.53
N ALA A 257 -0.81 -16.35 -18.45
CA ALA A 257 -1.04 -15.49 -17.29
C ALA A 257 -1.37 -16.32 -16.04
N HIS A 258 -2.30 -17.28 -16.16
CA HIS A 258 -2.67 -18.14 -15.03
C HIS A 258 -1.51 -19.03 -14.56
N ARG A 259 -0.68 -19.50 -15.49
CA ARG A 259 0.57 -20.24 -15.20
C ARG A 259 1.55 -19.35 -14.43
N ALA A 260 1.83 -18.15 -14.94
CA ALA A 260 2.72 -17.19 -14.30
C ALA A 260 2.27 -16.86 -12.88
N GLU A 261 0.99 -16.53 -12.70
CA GLU A 261 0.40 -16.22 -11.39
C GLU A 261 0.49 -17.41 -10.41
N SER A 262 0.10 -18.61 -10.86
CA SER A 262 0.04 -19.78 -9.96
C SER A 262 1.42 -20.26 -9.54
N TRP A 263 2.36 -20.37 -10.47
CA TRP A 263 3.74 -20.80 -10.17
C TRP A 263 4.55 -19.73 -9.46
N GLY A 264 4.35 -18.44 -9.82
CA GLY A 264 4.94 -17.32 -9.08
C GLY A 264 4.52 -17.35 -7.61
N TYR A 265 3.22 -17.46 -7.35
CA TYR A 265 2.70 -17.54 -5.98
C TYR A 265 3.26 -18.72 -5.19
N LEU A 266 3.29 -19.91 -5.77
CA LEU A 266 3.86 -21.11 -5.13
C LEU A 266 5.35 -20.94 -4.86
N GLY A 267 6.11 -20.39 -5.83
CA GLY A 267 7.55 -20.12 -5.68
C GLY A 267 7.84 -19.17 -4.52
N GLY A 268 7.10 -18.08 -4.41
CA GLY A 268 7.22 -17.12 -3.31
C GLY A 268 6.96 -17.75 -1.94
N ILE A 269 5.91 -18.57 -1.82
CA ILE A 269 5.58 -19.30 -0.59
C ILE A 269 6.73 -20.22 -0.15
N VAL A 270 7.26 -21.02 -1.06
CA VAL A 270 8.35 -21.96 -0.78
C VAL A 270 9.63 -21.21 -0.41
N TYR A 271 9.98 -20.17 -1.16
CA TYR A 271 11.17 -19.37 -0.91
C TYR A 271 11.13 -18.70 0.48
N ALA A 272 10.01 -18.11 0.86
CA ALA A 272 9.81 -17.52 2.18
C ALA A 272 9.94 -18.57 3.31
N ARG A 273 9.52 -19.82 3.07
CA ARG A 273 9.63 -20.90 4.05
C ARG A 273 11.09 -21.26 4.33
N LEU A 274 11.96 -21.13 3.33
CA LEU A 274 13.40 -21.37 3.47
C LEU A 274 14.11 -20.28 4.30
N GLY A 275 13.42 -19.22 4.71
CA GLY A 275 13.97 -18.14 5.51
C GLY A 275 14.94 -17.22 4.77
N ARG A 276 14.97 -17.30 3.44
CA ARG A 276 15.83 -16.46 2.61
C ARG A 276 15.31 -15.02 2.57
N PRO A 277 16.18 -14.00 2.53
CA PRO A 277 15.77 -12.61 2.39
C PRO A 277 15.06 -12.39 1.05
N ASN A 278 14.18 -11.39 1.00
CA ASN A 278 13.49 -11.03 -0.24
C ASN A 278 14.51 -10.49 -1.26
N PRO A 279 14.63 -11.06 -2.46
CA PRO A 279 15.60 -10.64 -3.46
C PRO A 279 15.23 -9.34 -4.19
N GLY A 280 14.05 -8.74 -3.89
CA GLY A 280 13.58 -7.55 -4.60
C GLY A 280 13.09 -7.86 -6.01
N ASP A 281 13.42 -7.00 -6.96
CA ASP A 281 13.05 -7.15 -8.38
C ASP A 281 14.01 -8.05 -9.20
N ARG A 282 15.02 -8.62 -8.54
CA ARG A 282 16.07 -9.49 -9.16
C ARG A 282 15.64 -10.94 -9.36
N ILE A 283 14.35 -11.23 -9.29
CA ILE A 283 13.77 -12.57 -9.40
C ILE A 283 13.64 -12.99 -10.88
#